data_025dd3ace6a54cf6cff398b952fa0fbc
#
_entry.id   025dd3ace6a54cf6cff398b952fa0fbc
#
_cell.length_a   1.000
_cell.length_b   1.000
_cell.length_c   1.000
_cell.angle_alpha   90.00
_cell.angle_beta   90.00
_cell.angle_gamma   90.00
#
_symmetry.space_group_name_H-M   'P 1'
#
loop_
_entity.id
_entity.type
_entity.pdbx_description
1 polymer ?
#
loop_
_entity_poly.entity_id
_entity_poly.type
_entity_poly.pdbx_seq_one_letter_code
_entity_poly.pdbx_strand_id
1 'polypeptide(L)'
;MKINVYTTHDKLSAMTEATSELVIWRNGRLATLNPDHAQPYGLLERHALLVRDGRIAAIVAEDDVPSGRSIDLEGRLVTPGLIDCHTHLVFGGSRAQEWEQRLNGVSYQTISASGGGINSTVRATRDSSEAELLALAQPRLERLLREGVTTLEIKSGYGLDLPNERKMLRVARQLADHNGVELSATLLSAHATPPE
;
A
#
# COMPACT_ATOMS: atom_id res chain seq x y z
N MET A 1 -0.84 -13.93 8.13
CA MET A 1 -0.54 -12.49 8.11
C MET A 1 0.92 -12.35 7.73
N LYS A 2 1.22 -11.73 6.60
CA LYS A 2 2.60 -11.43 6.18
C LYS A 2 3.06 -10.19 6.93
N ILE A 3 4.27 -10.19 7.47
CA ILE A 3 4.87 -9.04 8.12
C ILE A 3 5.90 -8.49 7.14
N ASN A 4 5.66 -7.30 6.64
CA ASN A 4 6.68 -6.51 5.99
C ASN A 4 7.20 -5.50 7.02
N VAL A 5 8.43 -5.68 7.48
CA VAL A 5 9.07 -4.73 8.38
C VAL A 5 9.83 -3.74 7.50
N TYR A 6 9.28 -2.54 7.33
CA TYR A 6 9.97 -1.44 6.66
C TYR A 6 10.88 -0.75 7.65
N THR A 7 12.19 -0.91 7.51
CA THR A 7 13.17 -0.01 8.11
C THR A 7 13.45 1.10 7.10
N THR A 8 13.27 2.35 7.51
CA THR A 8 13.70 3.52 6.73
C THR A 8 15.23 3.53 6.68
N HIS A 9 15.80 2.89 5.70
CA HIS A 9 17.08 3.05 5.01
C HIS A 9 17.63 1.73 4.50
N ASP A 10 17.79 1.69 3.17
CA ASP A 10 18.62 0.76 2.37
C ASP A 10 18.53 -0.75 2.63
N LYS A 11 17.95 -1.41 1.64
CA LYS A 11 18.14 -2.78 1.12
C LYS A 11 16.84 -3.54 0.89
N LEU A 12 16.17 -3.17 -0.18
CA LEU A 12 15.07 -3.95 -0.79
C LEU A 12 15.58 -5.02 -1.77
N SER A 13 16.78 -5.59 -1.57
CA SER A 13 17.33 -6.56 -2.52
C SER A 13 17.84 -7.84 -1.88
N ALA A 14 17.08 -8.53 -1.04
CA ALA A 14 17.40 -9.91 -0.66
C ALA A 14 16.26 -10.57 0.11
N MET A 15 15.13 -10.84 -0.52
CA MET A 15 14.12 -11.76 0.06
C MET A 15 13.53 -12.66 -1.01
N THR A 16 14.38 -13.35 -1.76
CA THR A 16 14.02 -14.47 -2.62
C THR A 16 14.89 -15.66 -2.30
N GLU A 17 14.72 -16.19 -1.09
CA GLU A 17 14.98 -17.61 -0.78
C GLU A 17 14.18 -17.91 0.48
N ALA A 18 13.26 -18.87 0.40
CA ALA A 18 12.52 -19.38 1.52
C ALA A 18 13.49 -20.07 2.47
N THR A 19 14.08 -19.32 3.40
CA THR A 19 14.91 -19.87 4.46
C THR A 19 13.99 -20.26 5.62
N SER A 20 14.02 -21.51 6.02
CA SER A 20 13.39 -22.02 7.25
C SER A 20 14.00 -21.41 8.52
N GLU A 21 14.79 -20.36 8.37
CA GLU A 21 15.49 -19.67 9.44
C GLU A 21 14.53 -18.90 10.33
N LEU A 22 14.65 -19.09 11.63
CA LEU A 22 13.93 -18.33 12.63
C LEU A 22 14.60 -16.94 12.81
N VAL A 23 13.85 -15.88 12.53
CA VAL A 23 14.26 -14.49 12.77
C VAL A 23 13.54 -13.96 14.00
N ILE A 24 14.29 -13.41 14.94
CA ILE A 24 13.82 -12.95 16.23
C ILE A 24 13.94 -11.42 16.27
N TRP A 25 12.83 -10.73 16.39
CA TRP A 25 12.76 -9.29 16.57
C TRP A 25 12.57 -9.00 18.04
N ARG A 26 13.55 -8.36 18.69
CA ARG A 26 13.60 -8.16 20.13
C ARG A 26 13.88 -6.71 20.51
N ASN A 27 13.79 -6.41 21.81
CA ASN A 27 14.03 -5.07 22.34
C ASN A 27 13.14 -4.00 21.69
N GLY A 28 11.85 -4.33 21.47
CA GLY A 28 10.83 -3.43 20.94
C GLY A 28 9.56 -3.44 21.76
N ARG A 29 8.63 -2.58 21.40
CA ARG A 29 7.27 -2.55 21.94
C ARG A 29 6.31 -3.07 20.88
N LEU A 30 5.54 -4.11 21.17
CA LEU A 30 4.66 -4.76 20.22
C LEU A 30 3.22 -4.33 20.47
N ALA A 31 2.64 -3.53 19.58
CA ALA A 31 1.21 -3.23 19.58
C ALA A 31 0.48 -4.30 18.77
N THR A 32 -0.06 -5.32 19.42
CA THR A 32 -0.67 -6.47 18.74
C THR A 32 -2.06 -6.18 18.20
N LEU A 33 -2.68 -5.10 18.66
CA LEU A 33 -4.08 -4.71 18.39
C LEU A 33 -5.09 -5.81 18.82
N ASN A 34 -4.67 -6.72 19.69
CA ASN A 34 -5.57 -7.73 20.26
C ASN A 34 -6.56 -7.07 21.23
N PRO A 35 -7.87 -7.08 20.94
CA PRO A 35 -8.88 -6.45 21.78
C PRO A 35 -9.06 -7.14 23.16
N ASP A 36 -8.66 -8.41 23.28
CA ASP A 36 -8.78 -9.19 24.53
C ASP A 36 -7.63 -8.90 25.51
N HIS A 37 -6.64 -8.09 25.09
CA HIS A 37 -5.52 -7.73 25.95
C HIS A 37 -5.88 -6.51 26.82
N ALA A 38 -5.52 -6.57 28.12
CA ALA A 38 -5.86 -5.53 29.09
C ALA A 38 -5.21 -4.16 28.79
N GLN A 39 -4.03 -4.15 28.16
CA GLN A 39 -3.35 -2.90 27.80
C GLN A 39 -3.93 -2.32 26.52
N PRO A 40 -4.05 -0.97 26.40
CA PRO A 40 -4.45 -0.32 25.18
C PRO A 40 -3.60 -0.80 23.97
N TYR A 41 -4.24 -0.97 22.82
CA TYR A 41 -3.62 -1.49 21.59
C TYR A 41 -3.03 -2.90 21.71
N GLY A 42 -3.35 -3.65 22.76
CA GLY A 42 -2.72 -4.94 23.03
C GLY A 42 -1.21 -4.82 23.18
N LEU A 43 -0.73 -3.74 23.84
CA LEU A 43 0.70 -3.43 23.96
C LEU A 43 1.41 -4.46 24.82
N LEU A 44 2.48 -5.03 24.28
CA LEU A 44 3.40 -5.93 24.94
C LEU A 44 4.78 -5.28 25.00
N GLU A 45 5.32 -5.16 26.21
CA GLU A 45 6.70 -4.77 26.50
C GLU A 45 7.48 -6.00 26.96
N ARG A 46 8.82 -6.00 26.77
CA ARG A 46 9.67 -7.13 27.11
C ARG A 46 9.22 -8.45 26.46
N HIS A 47 8.80 -8.38 25.21
CA HIS A 47 8.46 -9.52 24.38
C HIS A 47 9.23 -9.46 23.06
N ALA A 48 9.54 -10.63 22.51
CA ALA A 48 10.13 -10.77 21.19
C ALA A 48 9.12 -11.36 20.21
N LEU A 49 9.22 -10.90 18.96
CA LEU A 49 8.42 -11.41 17.84
C LEU A 49 9.27 -12.42 17.06
N LEU A 50 8.81 -13.65 16.99
CA LEU A 50 9.43 -14.75 16.27
C LEU A 50 8.80 -14.88 14.89
N VAL A 51 9.62 -14.79 13.84
CA VAL A 51 9.16 -14.89 12.45
C VAL A 51 9.86 -16.06 11.76
N ARG A 52 9.10 -16.92 11.09
CA ARG A 52 9.60 -18.01 10.27
C ARG A 52 8.84 -18.04 8.96
N ASP A 53 9.55 -18.16 7.85
CA ASP A 53 8.98 -18.20 6.50
C ASP A 53 8.03 -17.03 6.21
N GLY A 54 8.41 -15.82 6.65
CA GLY A 54 7.61 -14.60 6.48
C GLY A 54 6.30 -14.57 7.30
N ARG A 55 6.14 -15.45 8.28
CA ARG A 55 4.96 -15.52 9.16
C ARG A 55 5.36 -15.36 10.62
N ILE A 56 4.46 -14.77 11.41
CA ILE A 56 4.61 -14.78 12.87
C ILE A 56 4.47 -16.23 13.34
N ALA A 57 5.56 -16.77 13.92
CA ALA A 57 5.56 -18.07 14.53
C ALA A 57 5.09 -18.01 15.99
N ALA A 58 5.54 -17.00 16.74
CA ALA A 58 5.15 -16.77 18.12
C ALA A 58 5.47 -15.33 18.57
N ILE A 59 4.87 -14.92 19.68
CA ILE A 59 5.33 -13.81 20.52
C ILE A 59 5.64 -14.43 21.87
N VAL A 60 6.86 -14.22 22.37
CA VAL A 60 7.32 -14.83 23.61
C VAL A 60 7.88 -13.76 24.55
N ALA A 61 7.95 -14.03 25.86
CA ALA A 61 8.64 -13.15 26.79
C ALA A 61 10.15 -13.06 26.41
N GLU A 62 10.77 -11.93 26.67
CA GLU A 62 12.17 -11.68 26.31
C GLU A 62 13.13 -12.71 26.96
N ASP A 63 12.76 -13.22 28.13
CA ASP A 63 13.54 -14.20 28.89
C ASP A 63 13.39 -15.63 28.29
N ASP A 64 12.37 -15.90 27.48
CA ASP A 64 12.06 -17.19 26.87
C ASP A 64 12.49 -17.28 25.38
N VAL A 65 13.28 -16.30 24.92
CA VAL A 65 13.69 -16.21 23.51
C VAL A 65 14.63 -17.37 23.16
N PRO A 66 14.33 -18.19 22.13
CA PRO A 66 15.22 -19.26 21.70
C PRO A 66 16.47 -18.72 20.99
N SER A 67 17.47 -19.59 20.78
CA SER A 67 18.63 -19.27 19.95
C SER A 67 18.20 -19.07 18.49
N GLY A 68 18.76 -18.04 17.85
CA GLY A 68 18.45 -17.73 16.45
C GLY A 68 19.03 -16.38 16.02
N ARG A 69 18.80 -16.04 14.74
CA ARG A 69 19.16 -14.74 14.22
C ARG A 69 18.29 -13.66 14.86
N SER A 70 18.92 -12.74 15.57
CA SER A 70 18.21 -11.66 16.27
C SER A 70 18.39 -10.31 15.57
N ILE A 71 17.33 -9.51 15.57
CA ILE A 71 17.28 -8.13 15.12
C ILE A 71 16.87 -7.27 16.30
N ASP A 72 17.70 -6.30 16.66
CA ASP A 72 17.41 -5.34 17.73
C ASP A 72 16.50 -4.23 17.19
N LEU A 73 15.36 -4.05 17.81
CA LEU A 73 14.39 -3.00 17.46
C LEU A 73 14.72 -1.64 18.11
N GLU A 74 15.72 -1.59 18.98
CA GLU A 74 16.17 -0.35 19.65
C GLU A 74 15.03 0.42 20.34
N GLY A 75 14.10 -0.29 20.96
CA GLY A 75 12.93 0.28 21.63
C GLY A 75 11.81 0.76 20.71
N ARG A 76 11.91 0.52 19.40
CA ARG A 76 10.90 0.96 18.43
C ARG A 76 9.58 0.23 18.62
N LEU A 77 8.49 0.92 18.21
CA LEU A 77 7.16 0.33 18.19
C LEU A 77 6.99 -0.54 16.93
N VAL A 78 6.49 -1.73 17.12
CA VAL A 78 6.05 -2.64 16.04
C VAL A 78 4.53 -2.73 16.07
N THR A 79 3.91 -2.54 14.93
CA THR A 79 2.46 -2.69 14.71
C THR A 79 2.21 -3.68 13.58
N PRO A 80 1.02 -4.24 13.43
CA PRO A 80 0.58 -4.79 12.14
C PRO A 80 0.73 -3.75 11.04
N GLY A 81 1.05 -4.19 9.83
CA GLY A 81 1.10 -3.31 8.67
C GLY A 81 -0.25 -2.63 8.42
N LEU A 82 -0.23 -1.37 7.98
CA LEU A 82 -1.45 -0.64 7.69
C LEU A 82 -2.12 -1.19 6.43
N ILE A 83 -3.44 -1.11 6.41
CA ILE A 83 -4.29 -1.52 5.29
C ILE A 83 -4.95 -0.26 4.74
N ASP A 84 -4.68 0.08 3.48
CA ASP A 84 -5.45 1.10 2.77
C ASP A 84 -6.53 0.42 1.93
N CYS A 85 -7.78 0.55 2.37
CA CYS A 85 -8.91 -0.17 1.80
C CYS A 85 -9.65 0.60 0.69
N HIS A 86 -9.12 1.76 0.21
CA HIS A 86 -9.74 2.51 -0.86
C HIS A 86 -8.73 3.41 -1.58
N THR A 87 -8.15 2.93 -2.66
CA THR A 87 -7.27 3.75 -3.50
C THR A 87 -7.62 3.66 -4.99
N HIS A 88 -7.18 4.68 -5.74
CA HIS A 88 -7.15 4.72 -7.19
C HIS A 88 -5.73 5.10 -7.64
N LEU A 89 -4.73 4.25 -7.39
CA LEU A 89 -3.33 4.57 -7.66
C LEU A 89 -2.99 4.62 -9.14
N VAL A 90 -3.69 3.82 -9.97
CA VAL A 90 -3.41 3.69 -11.39
C VAL A 90 -4.28 4.65 -12.18
N PHE A 91 -3.72 5.76 -12.60
CA PHE A 91 -4.36 6.72 -13.51
C PHE A 91 -3.33 7.60 -14.21
N GLY A 92 -3.70 8.10 -15.40
CA GLY A 92 -2.93 9.07 -16.17
C GLY A 92 -3.27 10.52 -15.81
N GLY A 93 -2.37 11.43 -16.17
CA GLY A 93 -2.56 12.86 -15.96
C GLY A 93 -2.42 13.35 -14.53
N SER A 94 -2.74 14.62 -14.35
CA SER A 94 -2.74 15.29 -13.03
C SER A 94 -3.87 16.32 -13.00
N ARG A 95 -4.53 16.46 -11.86
CA ARG A 95 -5.57 17.45 -11.62
C ARG A 95 -5.16 18.51 -10.59
N ALA A 96 -3.84 18.70 -10.40
CA ALA A 96 -3.32 19.67 -9.43
C ALA A 96 -3.77 21.11 -9.77
N GLN A 97 -3.79 21.48 -11.04
CA GLN A 97 -4.28 22.79 -11.48
C GLN A 97 -5.78 22.99 -11.24
N GLU A 98 -6.58 21.93 -11.41
CA GLU A 98 -8.02 21.99 -11.07
C GLU A 98 -8.23 22.18 -9.58
N TRP A 99 -7.38 21.57 -8.76
CA TRP A 99 -7.39 21.77 -7.32
C TRP A 99 -7.09 23.23 -6.95
N GLU A 100 -6.07 23.83 -7.56
CA GLU A 100 -5.74 25.25 -7.38
C GLU A 100 -6.89 26.16 -7.82
N GLN A 101 -7.53 25.89 -8.96
CA GLN A 101 -8.70 26.62 -9.42
C GLN A 101 -9.85 26.55 -8.40
N ARG A 102 -10.10 25.38 -7.78
CA ARG A 102 -11.11 25.23 -6.73
C ARG A 102 -10.79 26.04 -5.48
N LEU A 103 -9.53 26.07 -5.07
CA LEU A 103 -9.08 26.90 -3.95
C LEU A 103 -9.28 28.40 -4.24
N ASN A 104 -9.20 28.80 -5.50
CA ASN A 104 -9.47 30.16 -5.97
C ASN A 104 -10.97 30.41 -6.26
N GLY A 105 -11.87 29.52 -5.85
CA GLY A 105 -13.32 29.71 -5.92
C GLY A 105 -13.98 29.29 -7.24
N VAL A 106 -13.24 28.67 -8.18
CA VAL A 106 -13.85 28.17 -9.42
C VAL A 106 -14.72 26.96 -9.12
N SER A 107 -15.97 26.96 -9.61
CA SER A 107 -16.90 25.86 -9.38
C SER A 107 -16.46 24.58 -10.10
N TYR A 108 -16.84 23.42 -9.54
CA TYR A 108 -16.61 22.13 -10.21
C TYR A 108 -17.31 22.07 -11.58
N GLN A 109 -18.51 22.64 -11.69
CA GLN A 109 -19.25 22.70 -12.97
C GLN A 109 -18.47 23.45 -14.05
N THR A 110 -17.85 24.59 -13.70
CA THR A 110 -17.01 25.38 -14.61
C THR A 110 -15.81 24.59 -15.08
N ILE A 111 -15.10 23.92 -14.15
CA ILE A 111 -13.94 23.07 -14.46
C ILE A 111 -14.37 21.92 -15.38
N SER A 112 -15.46 21.26 -15.07
CA SER A 112 -15.97 20.14 -15.87
C SER A 112 -16.40 20.58 -17.28
N ALA A 113 -17.07 21.74 -17.40
CA ALA A 113 -17.49 22.31 -18.69
C ALA A 113 -16.31 22.71 -19.58
N SER A 114 -15.15 23.09 -18.99
CA SER A 114 -13.92 23.36 -19.73
C SER A 114 -13.11 22.10 -20.09
N GLY A 115 -13.69 20.89 -19.91
CA GLY A 115 -13.05 19.63 -20.25
C GLY A 115 -12.18 19.02 -19.13
N GLY A 116 -12.23 19.59 -17.92
CA GLY A 116 -11.62 19.06 -16.72
C GLY A 116 -12.46 17.97 -16.04
N GLY A 117 -12.22 17.79 -14.74
CA GLY A 117 -12.92 16.82 -13.92
C GLY A 117 -12.48 15.38 -14.22
N ILE A 118 -13.35 14.43 -13.92
CA ILE A 118 -13.08 13.00 -14.14
C ILE A 118 -12.75 12.67 -15.60
N ASN A 119 -13.38 13.37 -16.55
CA ASN A 119 -13.17 13.13 -17.97
C ASN A 119 -11.75 13.43 -18.42
N SER A 120 -11.05 14.40 -17.82
CA SER A 120 -9.64 14.64 -18.12
C SER A 120 -8.75 13.47 -17.67
N THR A 121 -9.04 12.90 -16.49
CA THR A 121 -8.35 11.70 -16.00
C THR A 121 -8.64 10.49 -16.89
N VAL A 122 -9.90 10.31 -17.31
CA VAL A 122 -10.28 9.20 -18.20
C VAL A 122 -9.52 9.26 -19.52
N ARG A 123 -9.49 10.42 -20.18
CA ARG A 123 -8.72 10.60 -21.44
C ARG A 123 -7.26 10.27 -21.21
N ALA A 124 -6.62 10.90 -20.24
CA ALA A 124 -5.20 10.68 -19.96
C ALA A 124 -4.89 9.21 -19.62
N THR A 125 -5.78 8.51 -18.92
CA THR A 125 -5.62 7.09 -18.59
C THR A 125 -5.78 6.20 -19.82
N ARG A 126 -6.73 6.51 -20.71
CA ARG A 126 -6.95 5.77 -21.95
C ARG A 126 -5.76 5.93 -22.90
N ASP A 127 -5.23 7.14 -23.02
CA ASP A 127 -4.10 7.49 -23.92
C ASP A 127 -2.76 6.93 -23.43
N SER A 128 -2.61 6.68 -22.12
CA SER A 128 -1.37 6.14 -21.56
C SER A 128 -1.24 4.64 -21.81
N SER A 129 -0.02 4.20 -22.12
CA SER A 129 0.39 2.79 -22.15
C SER A 129 0.43 2.19 -20.73
N GLU A 130 0.50 0.86 -20.62
CA GLU A 130 0.68 0.17 -19.34
C GLU A 130 2.00 0.59 -18.65
N ALA A 131 3.08 0.76 -19.41
CA ALA A 131 4.37 1.18 -18.89
C ALA A 131 4.33 2.60 -18.30
N GLU A 132 3.67 3.53 -18.99
CA GLU A 132 3.49 4.90 -18.48
C GLU A 132 2.62 4.93 -17.24
N LEU A 133 1.50 4.19 -17.20
CA LEU A 133 0.66 4.10 -16.02
C LEU A 133 1.41 3.49 -14.83
N LEU A 134 2.24 2.47 -15.07
CA LEU A 134 3.08 1.87 -14.03
C LEU A 134 4.08 2.89 -13.48
N ALA A 135 4.78 3.61 -14.36
CA ALA A 135 5.74 4.65 -13.96
C ALA A 135 5.08 5.78 -13.18
N LEU A 136 3.86 6.18 -13.55
CA LEU A 136 3.09 7.20 -12.83
C LEU A 136 2.56 6.71 -11.47
N ALA A 137 2.22 5.43 -11.35
CA ALA A 137 1.68 4.84 -10.12
C ALA A 137 2.77 4.52 -9.09
N GLN A 138 3.98 4.18 -9.54
CA GLN A 138 5.10 3.79 -8.67
C GLN A 138 5.39 4.80 -7.55
N PRO A 139 5.60 6.11 -7.82
CA PRO A 139 5.87 7.07 -6.75
C PRO A 139 4.67 7.30 -5.81
N ARG A 140 3.45 7.03 -6.26
CA ARG A 140 2.25 7.09 -5.41
C ARG A 140 2.25 5.93 -4.41
N LEU A 141 2.55 4.71 -4.88
CA LEU A 141 2.68 3.54 -4.02
C LEU A 141 3.83 3.70 -3.03
N GLU A 142 5.00 4.16 -3.47
CA GLU A 142 6.16 4.36 -2.59
C GLU A 142 5.89 5.31 -1.41
N ARG A 143 5.01 6.31 -1.60
CA ARG A 143 4.59 7.19 -0.50
C ARG A 143 3.78 6.42 0.54
N LEU A 144 2.80 5.60 0.11
CA LEU A 144 1.99 4.77 1.01
C LEU A 144 2.85 3.76 1.76
N LEU A 145 3.81 3.12 1.07
CA LEU A 145 4.74 2.19 1.70
C LEU A 145 5.59 2.86 2.78
N ARG A 146 6.05 4.10 2.55
CA ARG A 146 6.79 4.88 3.56
C ARG A 146 5.94 5.25 4.78
N GLU A 147 4.62 5.30 4.63
CA GLU A 147 3.68 5.51 5.73
C GLU A 147 3.32 4.22 6.48
N GLY A 148 3.85 3.07 6.03
CA GLY A 148 3.66 1.78 6.69
C GLY A 148 2.50 0.94 6.12
N VAL A 149 1.92 1.32 4.98
CA VAL A 149 0.90 0.53 4.29
C VAL A 149 1.55 -0.73 3.70
N THR A 150 0.97 -1.89 3.97
CA THR A 150 1.45 -3.19 3.49
C THR A 150 0.43 -3.95 2.65
N THR A 151 -0.83 -3.52 2.74
CA THR A 151 -1.96 -4.11 2.02
C THR A 151 -2.79 -2.99 1.43
N LEU A 152 -3.13 -3.11 0.14
CA LEU A 152 -3.85 -2.09 -0.60
C LEU A 152 -5.07 -2.66 -1.29
N GLU A 153 -6.16 -1.91 -1.30
CA GLU A 153 -7.16 -2.04 -2.33
C GLU A 153 -6.87 -1.02 -3.43
N ILE A 154 -6.76 -1.47 -4.69
CA ILE A 154 -6.66 -0.60 -5.86
C ILE A 154 -7.89 -0.83 -6.73
N LYS A 155 -8.70 0.22 -6.86
CA LYS A 155 -9.87 0.25 -7.75
C LYS A 155 -9.45 0.79 -9.12
N SER A 156 -10.01 0.21 -10.18
CA SER A 156 -10.05 0.83 -11.51
C SER A 156 -11.11 1.95 -11.54
N GLY A 157 -11.60 2.35 -12.70
CA GLY A 157 -12.70 3.32 -12.79
C GLY A 157 -12.36 4.61 -13.54
N TYR A 158 -11.18 4.66 -14.16
CA TYR A 158 -10.81 5.73 -15.10
C TYR A 158 -10.61 5.22 -16.53
N GLY A 159 -10.90 3.96 -16.78
CA GLY A 159 -11.00 3.40 -18.13
C GLY A 159 -12.38 3.65 -18.74
N LEU A 160 -13.44 3.32 -17.99
CA LEU A 160 -14.85 3.38 -18.33
C LEU A 160 -15.22 2.57 -19.59
N ASP A 161 -14.32 1.73 -20.07
CA ASP A 161 -14.53 0.70 -21.09
C ASP A 161 -13.73 -0.55 -20.71
N LEU A 162 -14.10 -1.69 -21.26
CA LEU A 162 -13.51 -2.97 -20.89
C LEU A 162 -11.99 -3.04 -21.16
N PRO A 163 -11.45 -2.60 -22.32
CA PRO A 163 -10.02 -2.65 -22.56
C PRO A 163 -9.18 -1.83 -21.57
N ASN A 164 -9.63 -0.61 -21.27
CA ASN A 164 -8.88 0.31 -20.40
C ASN A 164 -9.03 -0.04 -18.92
N GLU A 165 -10.20 -0.50 -18.47
CA GLU A 165 -10.39 -1.03 -17.11
C GLU A 165 -9.48 -2.25 -16.87
N ARG A 166 -9.40 -3.19 -17.82
CA ARG A 166 -8.48 -4.34 -17.76
C ARG A 166 -7.01 -3.90 -17.76
N LYS A 167 -6.65 -2.88 -18.54
CA LYS A 167 -5.32 -2.26 -18.55
C LYS A 167 -4.95 -1.77 -17.15
N MET A 168 -5.82 -0.99 -16.52
CA MET A 168 -5.60 -0.48 -15.15
C MET A 168 -5.39 -1.61 -14.12
N LEU A 169 -6.21 -2.65 -14.18
CA LEU A 169 -6.09 -3.79 -13.24
C LEU A 169 -4.81 -4.59 -13.47
N ARG A 170 -4.35 -4.76 -14.72
CA ARG A 170 -3.04 -5.39 -15.00
C ARG A 170 -1.89 -4.57 -14.43
N VAL A 171 -1.93 -3.24 -14.62
CA VAL A 171 -0.91 -2.34 -14.05
C VAL A 171 -0.93 -2.38 -12.52
N ALA A 172 -2.10 -2.41 -11.90
CA ALA A 172 -2.22 -2.54 -10.44
C ALA A 172 -1.57 -3.84 -9.94
N ARG A 173 -1.76 -4.96 -10.65
CA ARG A 173 -1.13 -6.24 -10.31
C ARG A 173 0.39 -6.17 -10.46
N GLN A 174 0.89 -5.68 -11.59
CA GLN A 174 2.32 -5.50 -11.83
C GLN A 174 2.96 -4.61 -10.76
N LEU A 175 2.30 -3.51 -10.40
CA LEU A 175 2.76 -2.59 -9.37
C LEU A 175 2.91 -3.28 -8.01
N ALA A 176 1.91 -4.10 -7.63
CA ALA A 176 1.94 -4.83 -6.38
C ALA A 176 3.03 -5.91 -6.36
N ASP A 177 3.16 -6.68 -7.45
CA ASP A 177 4.16 -7.75 -7.57
C ASP A 177 5.58 -7.20 -7.52
N HIS A 178 5.86 -6.09 -8.20
CA HIS A 178 7.18 -5.44 -8.20
C HIS A 178 7.59 -4.90 -6.82
N ASN A 179 6.63 -4.51 -5.99
CA ASN A 179 6.90 -3.91 -4.67
C ASN A 179 6.65 -4.88 -3.50
N GLY A 180 6.23 -6.11 -3.78
CA GLY A 180 5.97 -7.13 -2.74
C GLY A 180 4.83 -6.78 -1.79
N VAL A 181 3.88 -5.92 -2.21
CA VAL A 181 2.73 -5.49 -1.41
C VAL A 181 1.52 -6.39 -1.68
N GLU A 182 0.70 -6.62 -0.66
CA GLU A 182 -0.56 -7.37 -0.81
C GLU A 182 -1.60 -6.51 -1.51
N LEU A 183 -2.26 -7.05 -2.54
CA LEU A 183 -3.23 -6.32 -3.35
C LEU A 183 -4.60 -6.98 -3.35
N SER A 184 -5.63 -6.18 -3.06
CA SER A 184 -7.02 -6.42 -3.44
C SER A 184 -7.35 -5.55 -4.66
N ALA A 185 -7.60 -6.16 -5.82
CA ALA A 185 -7.92 -5.41 -7.03
C ALA A 185 -9.44 -5.40 -7.25
N THR A 186 -10.02 -4.20 -7.41
CA THR A 186 -11.46 -4.02 -7.59
C THR A 186 -11.77 -3.41 -8.95
N LEU A 187 -12.62 -4.08 -9.73
CA LEU A 187 -13.17 -3.54 -10.96
C LEU A 187 -14.28 -2.54 -10.62
N LEU A 188 -14.10 -1.27 -10.97
CA LEU A 188 -15.07 -0.20 -10.78
C LEU A 188 -15.45 0.47 -12.12
N SER A 189 -15.86 -0.34 -13.09
CA SER A 189 -16.17 0.12 -14.46
C SER A 189 -17.33 1.10 -14.56
N ALA A 190 -18.20 1.13 -13.57
CA ALA A 190 -19.34 2.07 -13.46
C ALA A 190 -19.03 3.28 -12.54
N HIS A 191 -17.77 3.70 -12.45
CA HIS A 191 -17.37 4.83 -11.61
C HIS A 191 -17.96 6.17 -12.08
N ALA A 192 -18.12 6.33 -13.37
CA ALA A 192 -18.82 7.46 -14.00
C ALA A 192 -19.45 7.02 -15.34
N THR A 193 -20.32 7.87 -15.89
CA THR A 193 -20.79 7.71 -17.26
C THR A 193 -19.66 7.99 -18.23
N PRO A 194 -19.37 7.12 -19.21
CA PRO A 194 -18.40 7.38 -20.27
C PRO A 194 -18.70 8.69 -21.01
N PRO A 195 -17.67 9.39 -21.50
CA PRO A 195 -17.86 10.66 -22.22
C PRO A 195 -18.44 10.49 -23.64
N GLU A 196 -18.41 9.27 -24.22
CA GLU A 196 -19.00 8.90 -25.52
C GLU A 196 -20.47 8.47 -25.45
#